data_cbe4c2ae9b909b58a83551ebeed19de4
#
_entry.id   cbe4c2ae9b909b58a83551ebeed19de4
#
_cell.length_a   1.000
_cell.length_b   1.000
_cell.length_c   1.000
_cell.angle_alpha   90.00
_cell.angle_beta   90.00
_cell.angle_gamma   90.00
#
_symmetry.space_group_name_H-M   'P 1'
#
loop_
_entity.id
_entity.type
_entity.pdbx_description
1 polymer ?
#
loop_
_entity_poly.entity_id
_entity_poly.type
_entity_poly.pdbx_seq_one_letter_code
_entity_poly.pdbx_strand_id
1 'polypeptide(L)'
;MANGIQQYATGPTRIQLRRKDPKTWDDFYQGLCSHSAQGSALTFRGIQMKRESLYTLESDLKNMTIPTLIIIGDEDYPCVNPAIFMKQHIPSSGLSVLPQSGHAINLEDPDLFNQAIQHFISSIENGAWV
;
A
#
# COMPACT_ATOMS: atom_id res chain seq x y z
N MET A 1 19.30 -6.28 15.48
CA MET A 1 18.44 -5.30 14.78
C MET A 1 18.74 -5.22 13.29
N ALA A 2 19.98 -5.01 12.84
CA ALA A 2 20.34 -4.91 11.43
C ALA A 2 19.80 -6.07 10.55
N ASN A 3 19.93 -7.32 10.99
CA ASN A 3 19.45 -8.48 10.24
C ASN A 3 17.94 -8.50 10.00
N GLY A 4 17.13 -8.03 10.96
CA GLY A 4 15.66 -7.98 10.80
C GLY A 4 15.20 -6.90 9.83
N ILE A 5 15.86 -5.73 9.86
CA ILE A 5 15.57 -4.63 8.93
C ILE A 5 15.96 -5.04 7.51
N GLN A 6 17.10 -5.68 7.33
CA GLN A 6 17.53 -6.18 6.04
C GLN A 6 16.55 -7.22 5.47
N GLN A 7 16.14 -8.20 6.27
CA GLN A 7 15.14 -9.20 5.87
C GLN A 7 13.80 -8.54 5.48
N TYR A 8 13.38 -7.53 6.22
CA TYR A 8 12.16 -6.79 5.91
C TYR A 8 12.29 -6.03 4.59
N ALA A 9 13.39 -5.31 4.38
CA ALA A 9 13.62 -4.50 3.17
C ALA A 9 13.88 -5.32 1.92
N THR A 10 14.32 -6.58 2.05
CA THR A 10 14.53 -7.52 0.94
C THR A 10 13.48 -8.62 0.88
N GLY A 11 12.41 -8.50 1.67
CA GLY A 11 11.30 -9.44 1.66
C GLY A 11 10.56 -9.50 0.32
N PRO A 12 9.75 -10.54 0.09
CA PRO A 12 9.14 -10.81 -1.21
C PRO A 12 8.24 -9.68 -1.73
N THR A 13 7.74 -8.84 -0.84
CA THR A 13 6.86 -7.69 -1.20
C THR A 13 7.61 -6.37 -1.31
N ARG A 14 8.95 -6.33 -1.13
CA ARG A 14 9.76 -5.09 -1.16
C ARG A 14 11.01 -5.21 -2.02
N ILE A 15 11.36 -6.40 -2.45
CA ILE A 15 12.52 -6.63 -3.32
C ILE A 15 12.34 -5.97 -4.70
N GLN A 16 11.10 -5.68 -5.10
CA GLN A 16 10.76 -5.03 -6.36
C GLN A 16 11.40 -3.64 -6.45
N LEU A 17 11.31 -2.84 -5.38
CA LEU A 17 11.98 -1.53 -5.34
C LEU A 17 13.48 -1.66 -5.60
N ARG A 18 14.15 -2.63 -4.96
CA ARG A 18 15.58 -2.86 -5.19
C ARG A 18 15.90 -3.27 -6.63
N ARG A 19 15.00 -4.01 -7.28
CA ARG A 19 15.15 -4.43 -8.69
C ARG A 19 15.00 -3.27 -9.66
N LYS A 20 14.03 -2.38 -9.40
CA LYS A 20 13.68 -1.26 -10.28
C LYS A 20 14.58 -0.05 -10.07
N ASP A 21 14.81 0.35 -8.82
CA ASP A 21 15.61 1.50 -8.42
C ASP A 21 16.45 1.19 -7.17
N PRO A 22 17.68 0.66 -7.36
CA PRO A 22 18.60 0.37 -6.28
C PRO A 22 18.94 1.58 -5.40
N LYS A 23 18.99 2.79 -6.00
CA LYS A 23 19.31 4.02 -5.27
C LYS A 23 18.18 4.40 -4.31
N THR A 24 16.95 4.48 -4.82
CA THR A 24 15.78 4.76 -3.98
C THR A 24 15.58 3.66 -2.93
N TRP A 25 15.93 2.41 -3.24
CA TRP A 25 15.93 1.34 -2.25
C TRP A 25 16.96 1.57 -1.14
N ASP A 26 18.16 2.05 -1.45
CA ASP A 26 19.17 2.39 -0.43
C ASP A 26 18.66 3.50 0.49
N ASP A 27 18.05 4.55 -0.05
CA ASP A 27 17.45 5.64 0.74
C ASP A 27 16.33 5.11 1.65
N PHE A 28 15.45 4.27 1.13
CA PHE A 28 14.41 3.58 1.90
C PHE A 28 15.01 2.72 3.03
N TYR A 29 16.04 1.94 2.74
CA TYR A 29 16.72 1.10 3.71
C TYR A 29 17.39 1.91 4.83
N GLN A 30 18.08 3.00 4.49
CA GLN A 30 18.65 3.92 5.47
C GLN A 30 17.58 4.58 6.33
N GLY A 31 16.47 4.96 5.74
CA GLY A 31 15.30 5.45 6.48
C GLY A 31 14.80 4.44 7.51
N LEU A 32 14.66 3.17 7.14
CA LEU A 32 14.29 2.10 8.08
C LEU A 32 15.32 1.93 9.21
N CYS A 33 16.61 2.00 8.88
CA CYS A 33 17.69 1.87 9.85
C CYS A 33 17.71 3.03 10.87
N SER A 34 17.24 4.20 10.49
CA SER A 34 17.17 5.39 11.36
C SER A 34 16.00 5.37 12.35
N HIS A 35 15.04 4.45 12.19
CA HIS A 35 13.88 4.36 13.08
C HIS A 35 14.28 4.02 14.52
N SER A 36 13.62 4.69 15.46
CA SER A 36 13.73 4.33 16.87
C SER A 36 13.22 2.92 17.11
N ALA A 37 14.05 2.08 17.72
CA ALA A 37 13.65 0.72 18.09
C ALA A 37 12.46 0.70 19.05
N GLN A 38 12.47 1.61 20.01
CA GLN A 38 11.37 1.76 20.97
C GLN A 38 10.11 2.25 20.27
N GLY A 39 10.21 3.26 19.38
CA GLY A 39 9.10 3.77 18.60
C GLY A 39 8.48 2.68 17.73
N SER A 40 9.30 1.92 17.01
CA SER A 40 8.82 0.80 16.17
C SER A 40 8.10 -0.27 17.02
N ALA A 41 8.66 -0.64 18.18
CA ALA A 41 8.03 -1.62 19.07
C ALA A 41 6.70 -1.12 19.64
N LEU A 42 6.61 0.14 20.02
CA LEU A 42 5.37 0.75 20.54
C LEU A 42 4.30 0.85 19.47
N THR A 43 4.66 1.26 18.25
CA THR A 43 3.73 1.29 17.09
C THR A 43 3.20 -0.09 16.77
N PHE A 44 4.07 -1.09 16.73
CA PHE A 44 3.66 -2.47 16.47
C PHE A 44 2.67 -2.99 17.53
N ARG A 45 3.01 -2.83 18.81
CA ARG A 45 2.15 -3.29 19.92
C ARG A 45 0.87 -2.47 20.08
N GLY A 46 0.95 -1.16 19.85
CA GLY A 46 -0.16 -0.23 20.07
C GLY A 46 -1.18 -0.21 18.95
N ILE A 47 -0.74 -0.43 17.72
CA ILE A 47 -1.56 -0.31 16.51
C ILE A 47 -1.65 -1.63 15.76
N GLN A 48 -0.51 -2.14 15.25
CA GLN A 48 -0.53 -3.28 14.32
C GLN A 48 -1.12 -4.56 14.93
N MET A 49 -0.80 -4.86 16.19
CA MET A 49 -1.32 -6.04 16.88
C MET A 49 -2.77 -5.89 17.36
N LYS A 50 -3.28 -4.66 17.44
CA LYS A 50 -4.61 -4.37 18.00
C LYS A 50 -5.66 -4.03 16.96
N ARG A 51 -5.24 -3.71 15.73
CA ARG A 51 -6.18 -3.37 14.68
C ARG A 51 -7.05 -4.58 14.32
N GLU A 52 -8.30 -4.32 14.08
CA GLU A 52 -9.24 -5.33 13.59
C GLU A 52 -8.85 -5.81 12.19
N SER A 53 -9.29 -6.98 11.83
CA SER A 53 -9.15 -7.49 10.48
C SER A 53 -10.03 -6.68 9.52
N LEU A 54 -9.53 -6.35 8.33
CA LEU A 54 -10.32 -5.69 7.28
C LEU A 54 -11.62 -6.46 6.98
N TYR A 55 -11.57 -7.78 7.05
CA TYR A 55 -12.72 -8.64 6.74
C TYR A 55 -13.87 -8.53 7.76
N THR A 56 -13.60 -8.03 8.98
CA THR A 56 -14.65 -7.76 9.97
C THR A 56 -15.36 -6.43 9.73
N LEU A 57 -14.83 -5.58 8.85
CA LEU A 57 -15.36 -4.25 8.53
C LEU A 57 -16.27 -4.26 7.28
N GLU A 58 -16.74 -5.43 6.84
CA GLU A 58 -17.55 -5.57 5.62
C GLU A 58 -18.77 -4.64 5.59
N SER A 59 -19.51 -4.55 6.72
CA SER A 59 -20.67 -3.68 6.84
C SER A 59 -20.31 -2.20 6.69
N ASP A 60 -19.20 -1.79 7.28
CA ASP A 60 -18.75 -0.40 7.24
C ASP A 60 -18.29 -0.03 5.83
N LEU A 61 -17.57 -0.93 5.16
CA LEU A 61 -17.14 -0.75 3.76
C LEU A 61 -18.34 -0.61 2.82
N LYS A 62 -19.41 -1.41 3.01
CA LYS A 62 -20.64 -1.32 2.21
C LYS A 62 -21.40 0.01 2.39
N ASN A 63 -21.23 0.64 3.54
CA ASN A 63 -21.87 1.92 3.87
C ASN A 63 -20.99 3.14 3.52
N MET A 64 -19.79 2.93 2.96
CA MET A 64 -18.93 4.04 2.53
C MET A 64 -19.55 4.78 1.35
N THR A 65 -19.66 6.10 1.50
CA THR A 65 -20.14 7.02 0.45
C THR A 65 -19.02 7.82 -0.21
N ILE A 66 -17.79 7.67 0.29
CA ILE A 66 -16.63 8.42 -0.17
C ILE A 66 -16.04 7.72 -1.40
N PRO A 67 -15.86 8.44 -2.53
CA PRO A 67 -15.14 7.89 -3.67
C PRO A 67 -13.75 7.39 -3.26
N THR A 68 -13.41 6.17 -3.68
CA THR A 68 -12.21 5.48 -3.20
C THR A 68 -11.41 4.90 -4.37
N LEU A 69 -10.13 5.23 -4.44
CA LEU A 69 -9.19 4.55 -5.31
C LEU A 69 -8.30 3.62 -4.49
N ILE A 70 -8.26 2.35 -4.86
CA ILE A 70 -7.40 1.32 -4.29
C ILE A 70 -6.28 1.09 -5.29
N ILE A 71 -5.01 1.29 -4.88
CA ILE A 71 -3.85 1.04 -5.72
C ILE A 71 -2.98 -0.02 -5.05
N ILE A 72 -2.55 -1.02 -5.82
CA ILE A 72 -1.77 -2.15 -5.32
C ILE A 72 -0.78 -2.65 -6.36
N GLY A 73 0.36 -3.17 -5.91
CA GLY A 73 1.26 -3.95 -6.74
C GLY A 73 0.82 -5.42 -6.84
N ASP A 74 0.94 -6.02 -8.00
CA ASP A 74 0.54 -7.41 -8.24
C ASP A 74 1.41 -8.45 -7.52
N GLU A 75 2.62 -8.06 -7.09
CA GLU A 75 3.52 -8.88 -6.28
C GLU A 75 3.40 -8.62 -4.76
N ASP A 76 2.50 -7.74 -4.32
CA ASP A 76 2.19 -7.57 -2.89
C ASP A 76 1.13 -8.60 -2.43
N TYR A 77 1.47 -9.86 -2.57
CA TYR A 77 0.55 -10.99 -2.35
C TYR A 77 -0.29 -10.92 -1.07
N PRO A 78 0.24 -10.48 0.10
CA PRO A 78 -0.57 -10.37 1.32
C PRO A 78 -1.69 -9.34 1.22
N CYS A 79 -1.56 -8.35 0.33
CA CYS A 79 -2.50 -7.24 0.18
C CYS A 79 -3.43 -7.38 -1.04
N VAL A 80 -3.16 -8.32 -1.97
CA VAL A 80 -4.00 -8.51 -3.17
C VAL A 80 -5.44 -8.88 -2.79
N ASN A 81 -5.64 -9.91 -1.98
CA ASN A 81 -6.98 -10.32 -1.55
C ASN A 81 -7.70 -9.22 -0.74
N PRO A 82 -7.06 -8.53 0.23
CA PRO A 82 -7.63 -7.35 0.89
C PRO A 82 -8.07 -6.26 -0.09
N ALA A 83 -7.27 -5.96 -1.12
CA ALA A 83 -7.63 -4.96 -2.13
C ALA A 83 -8.86 -5.36 -2.94
N ILE A 84 -8.94 -6.61 -3.36
CA ILE A 84 -10.11 -7.18 -4.05
C ILE A 84 -11.35 -7.12 -3.13
N PHE A 85 -11.20 -7.50 -1.87
CA PHE A 85 -12.27 -7.43 -0.88
C PHE A 85 -12.81 -6.01 -0.71
N MET A 86 -11.93 -5.01 -0.56
CA MET A 86 -12.33 -3.60 -0.52
C MET A 86 -13.09 -3.18 -1.79
N LYS A 87 -12.57 -3.54 -2.97
CA LYS A 87 -13.23 -3.23 -4.26
C LYS A 87 -14.62 -3.83 -4.36
N GLN A 88 -14.83 -5.03 -3.84
CA GLN A 88 -16.12 -5.71 -3.89
C GLN A 88 -17.16 -5.12 -2.94
N HIS A 89 -16.73 -4.46 -1.88
CA HIS A 89 -17.61 -3.98 -0.80
C HIS A 89 -17.78 -2.46 -0.76
N ILE A 90 -16.84 -1.68 -1.25
CA ILE A 90 -16.96 -0.21 -1.30
C ILE A 90 -17.71 0.17 -2.58
N PRO A 91 -18.91 0.76 -2.50
CA PRO A 91 -19.77 1.02 -3.67
C PRO A 91 -19.11 1.88 -4.74
N SER A 92 -18.57 3.04 -4.35
CA SER A 92 -17.89 3.98 -5.27
C SER A 92 -16.39 3.80 -5.19
N SER A 93 -15.88 2.64 -5.65
CA SER A 93 -14.44 2.35 -5.63
C SER A 93 -13.90 1.94 -6.98
N GLY A 94 -12.60 2.23 -7.21
CA GLY A 94 -11.80 1.72 -8.32
C GLY A 94 -10.61 0.91 -7.79
N LEU A 95 -10.15 -0.10 -8.55
CA LEU A 95 -8.96 -0.87 -8.25
C LEU A 95 -7.97 -0.72 -9.40
N SER A 96 -6.77 -0.23 -9.08
CA SER A 96 -5.62 -0.16 -9.98
C SER A 96 -4.56 -1.14 -9.50
N VAL A 97 -4.15 -2.06 -10.37
CA VAL A 97 -3.10 -3.04 -10.06
C VAL A 97 -1.90 -2.72 -10.92
N LEU A 98 -0.76 -2.40 -10.30
CA LEU A 98 0.48 -2.10 -11.00
C LEU A 98 1.31 -3.37 -11.20
N PRO A 99 1.74 -3.67 -12.44
CA PRO A 99 2.47 -4.90 -12.75
C PRO A 99 3.90 -4.86 -12.21
N GLN A 100 4.40 -6.04 -11.81
CA GLN A 100 5.77 -6.24 -11.32
C GLN A 100 6.12 -5.33 -10.14
N SER A 101 5.13 -4.95 -9.34
CA SER A 101 5.26 -4.02 -8.21
C SER A 101 4.89 -4.69 -6.90
N GLY A 102 5.61 -4.32 -5.86
CA GLY A 102 5.40 -4.80 -4.50
C GLY A 102 4.64 -3.80 -3.63
N HIS A 103 5.10 -3.66 -2.38
CA HIS A 103 4.42 -2.88 -1.36
C HIS A 103 4.73 -1.38 -1.41
N ALA A 104 5.85 -0.98 -2.03
CA ALA A 104 6.29 0.40 -2.11
C ALA A 104 6.01 1.01 -3.49
N ILE A 105 4.81 0.78 -4.02
CA ILE A 105 4.39 1.12 -5.39
C ILE A 105 4.63 2.59 -5.77
N ASN A 106 4.49 3.51 -4.82
CA ASN A 106 4.76 4.94 -5.03
C ASN A 106 6.24 5.25 -5.24
N LEU A 107 7.14 4.37 -4.79
CA LEU A 107 8.58 4.46 -5.02
C LEU A 107 9.02 3.60 -6.20
N GLU A 108 8.33 2.49 -6.42
CA GLU A 108 8.66 1.51 -7.47
C GLU A 108 8.25 1.97 -8.87
N ASP A 109 7.09 2.63 -8.98
CA ASP A 109 6.51 3.15 -10.23
C ASP A 109 5.82 4.50 -9.98
N PRO A 110 6.57 5.56 -9.64
CA PRO A 110 6.00 6.86 -9.27
C PRO A 110 5.13 7.47 -10.36
N ASP A 111 5.50 7.28 -11.64
CA ASP A 111 4.75 7.84 -12.76
C ASP A 111 3.37 7.18 -12.90
N LEU A 112 3.30 5.85 -12.86
CA LEU A 112 2.04 5.12 -12.94
C LEU A 112 1.16 5.39 -11.71
N PHE A 113 1.78 5.44 -10.53
CA PHE A 113 1.10 5.75 -9.28
C PHE A 113 0.48 7.16 -9.33
N ASN A 114 1.25 8.16 -9.74
CA ASN A 114 0.78 9.55 -9.84
C ASN A 114 -0.28 9.70 -10.92
N GLN A 115 -0.15 9.05 -12.08
CA GLN A 115 -1.17 9.05 -13.14
C GLN A 115 -2.51 8.49 -12.64
N ALA A 116 -2.48 7.38 -11.90
CA ALA A 116 -3.69 6.79 -11.33
C ALA A 116 -4.40 7.76 -10.37
N ILE A 117 -3.64 8.46 -9.51
CA ILE A 117 -4.18 9.45 -8.59
C ILE A 117 -4.74 10.66 -9.35
N GLN A 118 -4.01 11.20 -10.33
CA GLN A 118 -4.47 12.34 -11.12
C GLN A 118 -5.75 12.03 -11.88
N HIS A 119 -5.82 10.83 -12.50
CA HIS A 119 -7.02 10.39 -13.18
C HIS A 119 -8.22 10.26 -12.21
N PHE A 120 -8.00 9.69 -11.05
CA PHE A 120 -9.02 9.56 -10.01
C PHE A 120 -9.56 10.92 -9.56
N ILE A 121 -8.66 11.86 -9.20
CA ILE A 121 -9.05 13.22 -8.77
C ILE A 121 -9.83 13.91 -9.87
N SER A 122 -9.32 13.92 -11.11
CA SER A 122 -9.99 14.55 -12.23
C SER A 122 -11.37 13.92 -12.51
N SER A 123 -11.50 12.61 -12.36
CA SER A 123 -12.80 11.92 -12.55
C SER A 123 -13.83 12.33 -11.50
N ILE A 124 -13.40 12.55 -10.25
CA ILE A 124 -14.28 13.09 -9.19
C ILE A 124 -14.70 14.51 -9.51
N GLU A 125 -13.74 15.40 -9.82
CA GLU A 125 -13.98 16.82 -10.11
C GLU A 125 -14.94 17.03 -11.29
N ASN A 126 -14.87 16.15 -12.28
CA ASN A 126 -15.75 16.16 -13.46
C ASN A 126 -17.05 15.38 -13.27
N GLY A 127 -17.32 14.81 -12.09
CA GLY A 127 -18.51 14.00 -11.82
C GLY A 127 -18.57 12.67 -12.61
N ALA A 128 -17.43 12.20 -13.10
CA ALA A 128 -17.34 10.97 -13.90
C ALA A 128 -17.04 9.72 -13.06
N TRP A 129 -16.75 9.88 -11.77
CA TRP A 129 -16.53 8.76 -10.87
C TRP A 129 -17.86 8.28 -10.27
N VAL A 130 -18.25 7.05 -10.57
CA VAL A 130 -19.53 6.42 -10.18
C VAL A 130 -19.30 5.12 -9.40
#